data_27ffd74e4030509aab9960f38e8b73d4
#
_entry.id   27ffd74e4030509aab9960f38e8b73d4
#
_cell.length_a   1.000
_cell.length_b   1.000
_cell.length_c   1.000
_cell.angle_alpha   90.00
_cell.angle_beta   90.00
_cell.angle_gamma   90.00
#
_symmetry.space_group_name_H-M   'P 1'
#
loop_
_entity.id
_entity.type
_entity.pdbx_description
1 polymer ?
#
loop_
_entity_poly.entity_id
_entity_poly.type
_entity_poly.pdbx_seq_one_letter_code
_entity_poly.pdbx_strand_id
1 'polypeptide(L)'
;MRIMVIGGSGYLGSEVVRQAGGSGHEVIATSRAKAGPHHLDVTSRLAVASLISQAQPHCIINAAYRQDAWAPTAIGPANIALAAAACGAHLIQVSSDSVFSGHAEAYPENSYPDPITPYGAAKAAAETAVQAIDPTAAIVRTSLILGDGRSVHEQFVRDLISGDGQGMLFTDVVRCPVHVADLAAALLEIAEDQRSGILHAAGPEAISRADLGCMIARRLGLDEKRLRLGRRATSPTPGPLVVRLDSRHTRSTLRTALRGVTEFLDNRSC
;
A
#
# COMPACT_ATOMS: atom_id res chain seq x y z
N MET A 1 18.66 13.03 1.77
CA MET A 1 17.43 13.88 1.92
C MET A 1 16.87 13.72 3.31
N ARG A 2 16.03 14.67 3.76
CA ARG A 2 15.16 14.49 4.93
C ARG A 2 13.82 13.95 4.45
N ILE A 3 13.49 12.73 4.85
CA ILE A 3 12.27 12.02 4.45
C ILE A 3 11.35 11.86 5.65
N MET A 4 10.11 12.34 5.55
CA MET A 4 9.09 12.08 6.55
C MET A 4 8.23 10.90 6.10
N VAL A 5 8.14 9.85 6.94
CA VAL A 5 7.29 8.68 6.69
C VAL A 5 6.08 8.73 7.61
N ILE A 6 4.93 9.08 7.06
CA ILE A 6 3.67 9.11 7.80
C ILE A 6 3.08 7.70 7.80
N GLY A 7 2.85 7.17 9.01
CA GLY A 7 2.53 5.75 9.21
C GLY A 7 3.78 4.86 9.29
N GLY A 8 4.91 5.42 9.72
CA GLY A 8 6.21 4.73 9.81
C GLY A 8 6.24 3.52 10.75
N SER A 9 5.25 3.34 11.62
CA SER A 9 5.09 2.14 12.47
C SER A 9 4.29 1.01 11.80
N GLY A 10 3.66 1.27 10.65
CA GLY A 10 2.91 0.27 9.89
C GLY A 10 3.82 -0.69 9.12
N TYR A 11 3.24 -1.75 8.54
CA TYR A 11 3.97 -2.79 7.82
C TYR A 11 4.86 -2.24 6.69
N LEU A 12 4.27 -1.48 5.76
CA LEU A 12 5.03 -0.82 4.70
C LEU A 12 5.91 0.31 5.24
N GLY A 13 5.34 1.17 6.10
CA GLY A 13 6.05 2.34 6.60
C GLY A 13 7.33 2.00 7.36
N SER A 14 7.33 0.93 8.17
CA SER A 14 8.52 0.48 8.89
C SER A 14 9.63 -0.01 7.96
N GLU A 15 9.27 -0.64 6.85
CA GLU A 15 10.24 -1.07 5.85
C GLU A 15 10.83 0.13 5.07
N VAL A 16 9.99 1.13 4.73
CA VAL A 16 10.47 2.39 4.15
C VAL A 16 11.44 3.10 5.10
N VAL A 17 11.11 3.21 6.39
CA VAL A 17 11.98 3.80 7.41
C VAL A 17 13.33 3.07 7.49
N ARG A 18 13.30 1.74 7.52
CA ARG A 18 14.50 0.90 7.58
C ARG A 18 15.40 1.10 6.37
N GLN A 19 14.86 1.07 5.16
CA GLN A 19 15.63 1.23 3.93
C GLN A 19 16.16 2.66 3.76
N ALA A 20 15.32 3.66 4.01
CA ALA A 20 15.74 5.06 3.94
C ALA A 20 16.90 5.38 4.89
N GLY A 21 16.84 4.88 6.14
CA GLY A 21 17.93 5.01 7.10
C GLY A 21 19.20 4.29 6.64
N GLY A 22 19.05 3.07 6.08
CA GLY A 22 20.17 2.31 5.52
C GLY A 22 20.84 2.97 4.30
N SER A 23 20.11 3.82 3.57
CA SER A 23 20.62 4.60 2.43
C SER A 23 21.15 5.99 2.82
N GLY A 24 21.28 6.28 4.11
CA GLY A 24 21.85 7.53 4.60
C GLY A 24 20.92 8.75 4.54
N HIS A 25 19.61 8.53 4.43
CA HIS A 25 18.64 9.61 4.56
C HIS A 25 18.37 9.94 6.04
N GLU A 26 18.10 11.20 6.32
CA GLU A 26 17.52 11.62 7.60
C GLU A 26 16.03 11.26 7.61
N VAL A 27 15.59 10.41 8.55
CA VAL A 27 14.24 9.87 8.55
C VAL A 27 13.44 10.34 9.76
N ILE A 28 12.26 10.91 9.50
CA ILE A 28 11.27 11.29 10.51
C ILE A 28 10.08 10.34 10.35
N ALA A 29 9.94 9.38 11.27
CA ALA A 29 8.85 8.42 11.26
C ALA A 29 7.73 8.86 12.19
N THR A 30 6.50 8.95 11.68
CA THR A 30 5.33 9.26 12.51
C THR A 30 4.47 8.04 12.78
N SER A 31 3.79 8.02 13.90
CA SER A 31 2.80 6.99 14.24
C SER A 31 1.60 7.61 14.97
N ARG A 32 0.48 6.86 14.95
CA ARG A 32 -0.69 7.20 15.75
C ARG A 32 -0.56 6.76 17.23
N ALA A 33 0.38 5.87 17.52
CA ALA A 33 0.64 5.47 18.91
C ALA A 33 1.28 6.61 19.70
N LYS A 34 0.72 6.92 20.88
CA LYS A 34 1.20 8.02 21.72
C LYS A 34 2.63 7.83 22.25
N ALA A 35 3.13 6.59 22.23
CA ALA A 35 4.46 6.25 22.77
C ALA A 35 5.63 6.49 21.80
N GLY A 36 5.40 7.00 20.59
CA GLY A 36 6.48 7.28 19.61
C GLY A 36 6.95 8.74 19.66
N PRO A 37 8.18 9.02 19.17
CA PRO A 37 8.76 10.38 19.20
C PRO A 37 7.96 11.39 18.36
N HIS A 38 7.22 10.94 17.36
CA HIS A 38 6.40 11.79 16.50
C HIS A 38 4.97 11.22 16.39
N HIS A 39 4.18 11.48 17.44
CA HIS A 39 2.75 11.17 17.41
C HIS A 39 2.04 12.09 16.41
N LEU A 40 1.29 11.52 15.47
CA LEU A 40 0.52 12.29 14.50
C LEU A 40 -0.85 11.67 14.24
N ASP A 41 -1.89 12.45 14.53
CA ASP A 41 -3.23 12.20 14.00
C ASP A 41 -3.39 12.96 12.68
N VAL A 42 -3.39 12.25 11.56
CA VAL A 42 -3.51 12.83 10.21
C VAL A 42 -4.85 13.53 9.98
N THR A 43 -5.86 13.27 10.80
CA THR A 43 -7.17 13.95 10.72
C THR A 43 -7.13 15.36 11.29
N SER A 44 -6.15 15.67 12.14
CA SER A 44 -5.93 17.00 12.68
C SER A 44 -5.10 17.85 11.73
N ARG A 45 -5.74 18.73 10.97
CA ARG A 45 -5.07 19.64 10.03
C ARG A 45 -3.98 20.48 10.70
N LEU A 46 -4.26 20.98 11.91
CA LEU A 46 -3.29 21.81 12.66
C LEU A 46 -2.07 20.98 13.10
N ALA A 47 -2.28 19.75 13.59
CA ALA A 47 -1.17 18.88 14.00
C ALA A 47 -0.28 18.51 12.80
N VAL A 48 -0.90 18.19 11.64
CA VAL A 48 -0.19 17.89 10.40
C VAL A 48 0.63 19.09 9.94
N ALA A 49 0.01 20.27 9.85
CA ALA A 49 0.68 21.50 9.43
C ALA A 49 1.84 21.89 10.35
N SER A 50 1.63 21.81 11.67
CA SER A 50 2.66 22.14 12.67
C SER A 50 3.86 21.20 12.56
N LEU A 51 3.63 19.89 12.52
CA LEU A 51 4.72 18.91 12.45
C LEU A 51 5.53 19.03 11.14
N ILE A 52 4.85 19.14 10.01
CA ILE A 52 5.52 19.25 8.70
C ILE A 52 6.29 20.57 8.59
N SER A 53 5.70 21.68 9.07
CA SER A 53 6.37 22.98 9.09
C SER A 53 7.59 23.01 10.00
N GLN A 54 7.56 22.33 11.14
CA GLN A 54 8.72 22.23 12.05
C GLN A 54 9.82 21.31 11.48
N ALA A 55 9.41 20.21 10.89
CA ALA A 55 10.33 19.20 10.37
C ALA A 55 11.02 19.58 9.05
N GLN A 56 10.38 20.46 8.24
CA GLN A 56 10.87 20.89 6.93
C GLN A 56 11.39 19.71 6.07
N PRO A 57 10.60 18.64 5.82
CA PRO A 57 11.05 17.51 5.03
C PRO A 57 11.24 17.91 3.55
N HIS A 58 12.18 17.27 2.87
CA HIS A 58 12.30 17.38 1.41
C HIS A 58 11.26 16.50 0.70
N CYS A 59 10.91 15.36 1.32
CA CYS A 59 9.93 14.42 0.80
C CYS A 59 9.06 13.85 1.92
N ILE A 60 7.79 13.63 1.62
CA ILE A 60 6.83 12.99 2.52
C ILE A 60 6.28 11.73 1.83
N ILE A 61 6.46 10.56 2.47
CA ILE A 61 5.85 9.31 2.03
C ILE A 61 4.68 9.00 2.97
N ASN A 62 3.45 9.13 2.47
CA ASN A 62 2.27 8.82 3.26
C ASN A 62 1.81 7.38 3.03
N ALA A 63 2.12 6.51 3.99
CA ALA A 63 1.65 5.13 4.09
C ALA A 63 0.55 4.94 5.15
N ALA A 64 0.06 6.02 5.77
CA ALA A 64 -0.97 5.96 6.80
C ALA A 64 -2.37 5.78 6.19
N TYR A 65 -3.15 4.86 6.75
CA TYR A 65 -4.56 4.67 6.45
C TYR A 65 -5.27 3.89 7.56
N ARG A 66 -6.60 3.86 7.49
CA ARG A 66 -7.43 2.91 8.22
C ARG A 66 -8.51 2.38 7.29
N GLN A 67 -8.58 1.05 7.16
CA GLN A 67 -9.52 0.40 6.25
C GLN A 67 -11.00 0.62 6.66
N ASP A 68 -11.22 0.75 7.96
CA ASP A 68 -12.52 0.89 8.61
C ASP A 68 -12.92 2.35 8.90
N ALA A 69 -12.11 3.33 8.49
CA ALA A 69 -12.36 4.73 8.83
C ALA A 69 -12.08 5.68 7.66
N TRP A 70 -13.10 6.50 7.34
CA TRP A 70 -13.04 7.48 6.26
C TRP A 70 -12.01 8.59 6.53
N ALA A 71 -12.08 9.23 7.69
CA ALA A 71 -11.29 10.44 7.95
C ALA A 71 -9.77 10.25 7.80
N PRO A 72 -9.11 9.24 8.42
CA PRO A 72 -7.68 9.06 8.22
C PRO A 72 -7.31 8.60 6.81
N THR A 73 -8.24 8.02 6.04
CA THR A 73 -7.97 7.46 4.71
C THR A 73 -8.27 8.45 3.57
N ALA A 74 -9.25 9.34 3.73
CA ALA A 74 -9.64 10.35 2.74
C ALA A 74 -9.22 11.77 3.12
N ILE A 75 -9.53 12.22 4.36
CA ILE A 75 -9.25 13.59 4.80
C ILE A 75 -7.77 13.76 5.18
N GLY A 76 -7.18 12.75 5.83
CA GLY A 76 -5.76 12.77 6.23
C GLY A 76 -4.81 13.10 5.08
N PRO A 77 -4.90 12.42 3.92
CA PRO A 77 -4.09 12.74 2.74
C PRO A 77 -4.25 14.18 2.23
N ALA A 78 -5.46 14.74 2.26
CA ALA A 78 -5.69 16.14 1.90
C ALA A 78 -4.97 17.11 2.85
N ASN A 79 -5.02 16.85 4.18
CA ASN A 79 -4.29 17.65 5.15
C ASN A 79 -2.78 17.59 4.94
N ILE A 80 -2.26 16.41 4.60
CA ILE A 80 -0.84 16.20 4.30
C ILE A 80 -0.45 16.94 3.03
N ALA A 81 -1.25 16.84 1.95
CA ALA A 81 -0.98 17.52 0.69
C ALA A 81 -0.93 19.05 0.87
N LEU A 82 -1.88 19.63 1.62
CA LEU A 82 -1.88 21.06 1.94
C LEU A 82 -0.60 21.50 2.68
N ALA A 83 -0.16 20.69 3.64
CA ALA A 83 1.04 21.01 4.42
C ALA A 83 2.32 20.79 3.60
N ALA A 84 2.37 19.74 2.77
CA ALA A 84 3.48 19.47 1.85
C ALA A 84 3.66 20.60 0.84
N ALA A 85 2.59 21.01 0.17
CA ALA A 85 2.61 22.12 -0.77
C ALA A 85 3.05 23.44 -0.12
N ALA A 86 2.64 23.71 1.14
CA ALA A 86 3.00 24.93 1.86
C ALA A 86 4.50 25.01 2.19
N CYS A 87 5.21 23.89 2.34
CA CYS A 87 6.67 23.87 2.61
C CYS A 87 7.51 23.40 1.41
N GLY A 88 6.90 23.16 0.25
CA GLY A 88 7.60 22.70 -0.95
C GLY A 88 8.14 21.27 -0.87
N ALA A 89 7.60 20.43 0.01
CA ALA A 89 7.99 19.03 0.13
C ALA A 89 7.32 18.19 -0.97
N HIS A 90 8.11 17.33 -1.64
CA HIS A 90 7.56 16.36 -2.59
C HIS A 90 6.69 15.33 -1.86
N LEU A 91 5.44 15.15 -2.30
CA LEU A 91 4.51 14.22 -1.67
C LEU A 91 4.38 12.92 -2.49
N ILE A 92 4.55 11.79 -1.80
CA ILE A 92 4.22 10.45 -2.31
C ILE A 92 3.05 9.90 -1.51
N GLN A 93 1.90 9.80 -2.13
CA GLN A 93 0.68 9.23 -1.54
C GLN A 93 0.54 7.76 -1.93
N VAL A 94 0.66 6.85 -0.97
CA VAL A 94 0.38 5.43 -1.21
C VAL A 94 -1.13 5.23 -1.33
N SER A 95 -1.57 4.71 -2.47
CA SER A 95 -2.95 4.35 -2.79
C SER A 95 -3.13 2.83 -2.88
N SER A 96 -4.22 2.37 -3.47
CA SER A 96 -4.60 0.95 -3.48
C SER A 96 -5.30 0.56 -4.78
N ASP A 97 -5.18 -0.70 -5.17
CA ASP A 97 -5.99 -1.33 -6.21
C ASP A 97 -7.51 -1.36 -5.90
N SER A 98 -7.88 -1.16 -4.63
CA SER A 98 -9.28 -1.08 -4.19
C SER A 98 -10.02 0.16 -4.72
N VAL A 99 -9.33 1.10 -5.37
CA VAL A 99 -9.95 2.20 -6.11
C VAL A 99 -10.70 1.73 -7.36
N PHE A 100 -10.56 0.46 -7.74
CA PHE A 100 -11.18 -0.13 -8.92
C PHE A 100 -12.28 -1.13 -8.59
N SER A 101 -13.31 -1.17 -9.44
CA SER A 101 -14.46 -2.06 -9.32
C SER A 101 -14.16 -3.54 -9.61
N GLY A 102 -13.14 -3.81 -10.42
CA GLY A 102 -12.82 -5.16 -10.91
C GLY A 102 -13.63 -5.60 -12.13
N HIS A 103 -14.24 -4.66 -12.87
CA HIS A 103 -15.01 -4.96 -14.09
C HIS A 103 -14.17 -4.94 -15.37
N ALA A 104 -13.02 -4.25 -15.37
CA ALA A 104 -12.11 -4.24 -16.50
C ALA A 104 -11.16 -5.44 -16.50
N GLU A 105 -10.66 -5.83 -17.67
CA GLU A 105 -9.68 -6.90 -17.82
C GLU A 105 -8.35 -6.55 -17.12
N ALA A 106 -7.91 -5.29 -17.26
CA ALA A 106 -6.73 -4.74 -16.59
C ALA A 106 -6.92 -3.22 -16.40
N TYR A 107 -6.19 -2.66 -15.45
CA TYR A 107 -6.25 -1.24 -15.10
C TYR A 107 -4.88 -0.60 -15.33
N PRO A 108 -4.67 0.12 -16.45
CA PRO A 108 -3.50 0.97 -16.65
C PRO A 108 -3.55 2.22 -15.74
N GLU A 109 -2.42 2.94 -15.64
CA GLU A 109 -2.26 4.07 -14.71
C GLU A 109 -3.24 5.22 -14.99
N ASN A 110 -3.65 5.40 -16.26
CA ASN A 110 -4.62 6.40 -16.66
C ASN A 110 -6.10 5.99 -16.44
N SER A 111 -6.35 4.82 -15.85
CA SER A 111 -7.71 4.40 -15.49
C SER A 111 -8.28 5.28 -14.38
N TYR A 112 -9.51 5.72 -14.58
CA TYR A 112 -10.25 6.45 -13.54
C TYR A 112 -10.72 5.50 -12.43
N PRO A 113 -10.62 5.91 -11.15
CA PRO A 113 -11.21 5.17 -10.04
C PRO A 113 -12.72 4.97 -10.20
N ASP A 114 -13.18 3.74 -9.95
CA ASP A 114 -14.59 3.34 -9.96
C ASP A 114 -14.93 2.41 -8.78
N PRO A 115 -14.60 2.81 -7.53
CA PRO A 115 -14.64 1.94 -6.37
C PRO A 115 -16.06 1.48 -6.02
N ILE A 116 -16.17 0.23 -5.57
CA ILE A 116 -17.43 -0.39 -5.10
C ILE A 116 -17.43 -0.70 -3.60
N THR A 117 -16.39 -0.26 -2.87
CA THR A 117 -16.28 -0.44 -1.42
C THR A 117 -16.04 0.89 -0.72
N PRO A 118 -16.46 1.07 0.55
CA PRO A 118 -16.19 2.29 1.32
C PRO A 118 -14.70 2.63 1.42
N TYR A 119 -13.85 1.61 1.60
CA TYR A 119 -12.39 1.80 1.62
C TYR A 119 -11.85 2.30 0.28
N GLY A 120 -12.26 1.66 -0.82
CA GLY A 120 -11.89 2.08 -2.17
C GLY A 120 -12.33 3.52 -2.46
N ALA A 121 -13.56 3.89 -2.07
CA ALA A 121 -14.09 5.24 -2.22
C ALA A 121 -13.26 6.26 -1.41
N ALA A 122 -12.86 5.93 -0.18
CA ALA A 122 -12.01 6.79 0.64
C ALA A 122 -10.62 6.99 0.00
N LYS A 123 -10.02 5.93 -0.58
CA LYS A 123 -8.76 6.01 -1.32
C LYS A 123 -8.89 6.84 -2.59
N ALA A 124 -9.95 6.66 -3.38
CA ALA A 124 -10.20 7.46 -4.58
C ALA A 124 -10.41 8.95 -4.25
N ALA A 125 -11.12 9.25 -3.17
CA ALA A 125 -11.28 10.62 -2.68
C ALA A 125 -9.93 11.24 -2.27
N ALA A 126 -9.05 10.45 -1.63
CA ALA A 126 -7.69 10.88 -1.30
C ALA A 126 -6.87 11.21 -2.55
N GLU A 127 -6.90 10.35 -3.58
CA GLU A 127 -6.21 10.60 -4.86
C GLU A 127 -6.68 11.92 -5.49
N THR A 128 -8.00 12.11 -5.59
CA THR A 128 -8.60 13.34 -6.15
C THR A 128 -8.18 14.58 -5.36
N ALA A 129 -8.22 14.53 -4.03
CA ALA A 129 -7.84 15.66 -3.19
C ALA A 129 -6.35 16.00 -3.32
N VAL A 130 -5.48 14.97 -3.29
CA VAL A 130 -4.03 15.17 -3.43
C VAL A 130 -3.69 15.78 -4.77
N GLN A 131 -4.23 15.26 -5.89
CA GLN A 131 -3.98 15.79 -7.24
C GLN A 131 -4.48 17.22 -7.40
N ALA A 132 -5.63 17.55 -6.80
CA ALA A 132 -6.18 18.91 -6.89
C ALA A 132 -5.36 19.94 -6.08
N ILE A 133 -4.75 19.51 -4.96
CA ILE A 133 -3.94 20.38 -4.08
C ILE A 133 -2.51 20.50 -4.60
N ASP A 134 -1.91 19.37 -4.97
CA ASP A 134 -0.53 19.28 -5.45
C ASP A 134 -0.46 18.40 -6.71
N PRO A 135 -0.57 18.99 -7.91
CA PRO A 135 -0.45 18.25 -9.17
C PRO A 135 0.94 17.60 -9.39
N THR A 136 1.95 17.98 -8.61
CA THR A 136 3.30 17.40 -8.69
C THR A 136 3.49 16.19 -7.78
N ALA A 137 2.53 15.89 -6.92
CA ALA A 137 2.57 14.72 -6.07
C ALA A 137 2.57 13.41 -6.88
N ALA A 138 3.26 12.39 -6.37
CA ALA A 138 3.14 11.03 -6.86
C ALA A 138 2.00 10.30 -6.12
N ILE A 139 1.10 9.68 -6.88
CA ILE A 139 0.10 8.75 -6.34
C ILE A 139 0.50 7.35 -6.74
N VAL A 140 0.87 6.54 -5.77
CA VAL A 140 1.36 5.19 -6.00
C VAL A 140 0.29 4.17 -5.63
N ARG A 141 -0.40 3.65 -6.65
CA ARG A 141 -1.36 2.55 -6.48
C ARG A 141 -0.61 1.24 -6.35
N THR A 142 -0.92 0.50 -5.31
CA THR A 142 -0.32 -0.81 -5.04
C THR A 142 -1.40 -1.85 -4.77
N SER A 143 -1.01 -3.11 -4.66
CA SER A 143 -1.91 -4.23 -4.39
C SER A 143 -1.59 -4.86 -3.02
N LEU A 144 -1.80 -6.17 -2.87
CA LEU A 144 -1.54 -6.88 -1.61
C LEU A 144 -0.03 -6.86 -1.28
N ILE A 145 0.32 -6.31 -0.11
CA ILE A 145 1.71 -6.20 0.33
C ILE A 145 2.07 -7.39 1.21
N LEU A 146 3.12 -8.14 0.84
CA LEU A 146 3.55 -9.39 1.46
C LEU A 146 5.08 -9.41 1.64
N GLY A 147 5.63 -10.45 2.26
CA GLY A 147 7.04 -10.78 2.08
C GLY A 147 7.76 -11.45 3.24
N ASP A 148 7.59 -10.99 4.48
CA ASP A 148 8.39 -11.44 5.63
C ASP A 148 7.59 -12.25 6.67
N GLY A 149 6.40 -12.71 6.31
CA GLY A 149 5.51 -13.47 7.20
C GLY A 149 4.70 -12.62 8.18
N ARG A 150 4.85 -11.29 8.18
CA ARG A 150 4.18 -10.37 9.14
C ARG A 150 3.03 -9.58 8.55
N SER A 151 2.76 -9.68 7.24
CA SER A 151 1.65 -8.97 6.63
C SER A 151 0.31 -9.48 7.16
N VAL A 152 -0.71 -8.61 7.10
CA VAL A 152 -2.08 -9.00 7.46
C VAL A 152 -2.60 -10.16 6.62
N HIS A 153 -2.09 -10.33 5.40
CA HIS A 153 -2.49 -11.42 4.50
C HIS A 153 -1.84 -12.75 4.90
N GLU A 154 -0.58 -12.72 5.30
CA GLU A 154 0.15 -13.89 5.80
C GLU A 154 -0.38 -14.31 7.17
N GLN A 155 -0.68 -13.34 8.04
CA GLN A 155 -1.33 -13.61 9.32
C GLN A 155 -2.73 -14.23 9.14
N PHE A 156 -3.53 -13.70 8.21
CA PHE A 156 -4.85 -14.25 7.92
C PHE A 156 -4.80 -15.73 7.48
N VAL A 157 -3.77 -16.12 6.69
CA VAL A 157 -3.54 -17.53 6.32
C VAL A 157 -3.21 -18.38 7.56
N ARG A 158 -2.36 -17.89 8.48
CA ARG A 158 -2.05 -18.59 9.74
C ARG A 158 -3.31 -18.78 10.57
N ASP A 159 -4.09 -17.73 10.77
CA ASP A 159 -5.28 -17.74 11.59
C ASP A 159 -6.36 -18.68 11.02
N LEU A 160 -6.50 -18.76 9.69
CA LEU A 160 -7.41 -19.72 9.05
C LEU A 160 -6.96 -21.17 9.30
N ILE A 161 -5.67 -21.46 9.22
CA ILE A 161 -5.12 -22.82 9.39
C ILE A 161 -5.13 -23.24 10.85
N SER A 162 -4.81 -22.34 11.79
CA SER A 162 -4.90 -22.62 13.24
C SER A 162 -6.34 -22.85 13.72
N GLY A 163 -7.32 -22.27 13.01
CA GLY A 163 -8.72 -22.29 13.39
C GLY A 163 -9.16 -21.07 14.20
N ASP A 164 -8.25 -20.12 14.48
CA ASP A 164 -8.55 -18.88 15.22
C ASP A 164 -9.20 -17.82 14.32
N GLY A 165 -8.99 -17.93 12.98
CA GLY A 165 -9.53 -17.00 12.00
C GLY A 165 -10.93 -17.34 11.52
N GLN A 166 -11.73 -16.29 11.30
CA GLN A 166 -13.02 -16.38 10.62
C GLN A 166 -12.87 -16.00 9.14
N GLY A 167 -13.68 -16.61 8.26
CA GLY A 167 -13.72 -16.31 6.83
C GLY A 167 -13.12 -17.39 5.94
N MET A 168 -12.79 -17.00 4.72
CA MET A 168 -12.26 -17.89 3.67
C MET A 168 -11.42 -17.12 2.67
N LEU A 169 -10.63 -17.84 1.90
CA LEU A 169 -9.90 -17.32 0.74
C LEU A 169 -10.71 -17.55 -0.53
N PHE A 170 -10.79 -16.53 -1.37
CA PHE A 170 -11.65 -16.56 -2.56
C PHE A 170 -10.88 -16.99 -3.80
N THR A 171 -11.45 -17.94 -4.55
CA THR A 171 -10.89 -18.45 -5.82
C THR A 171 -11.09 -17.49 -6.99
N ASP A 172 -12.05 -16.58 -6.89
CA ASP A 172 -12.46 -15.61 -7.91
C ASP A 172 -12.04 -14.17 -7.59
N VAL A 173 -11.27 -13.95 -6.52
CA VAL A 173 -10.68 -12.65 -6.21
C VAL A 173 -9.21 -12.65 -6.60
N VAL A 174 -8.88 -11.90 -7.68
CA VAL A 174 -7.53 -11.85 -8.26
C VAL A 174 -6.88 -10.49 -8.01
N ARG A 175 -5.61 -10.50 -7.61
CA ARG A 175 -4.80 -9.32 -7.29
C ARG A 175 -3.36 -9.49 -7.80
N CYS A 176 -2.59 -8.39 -7.79
CA CYS A 176 -1.18 -8.36 -8.19
C CYS A 176 -0.29 -8.10 -6.96
N PRO A 177 0.02 -9.12 -6.14
CA PRO A 177 0.80 -8.95 -4.92
C PRO A 177 2.18 -8.35 -5.18
N VAL A 178 2.69 -7.59 -4.22
CA VAL A 178 4.02 -6.99 -4.26
C VAL A 178 4.79 -7.31 -2.96
N HIS A 179 6.09 -7.51 -3.08
CA HIS A 179 6.95 -7.70 -1.92
C HIS A 179 7.16 -6.37 -1.19
N VAL A 180 7.06 -6.36 0.14
CA VAL A 180 7.15 -5.13 0.95
C VAL A 180 8.48 -4.40 0.76
N ALA A 181 9.59 -5.13 0.64
CA ALA A 181 10.90 -4.52 0.42
C ALA A 181 11.04 -3.91 -0.97
N ASP A 182 10.46 -4.53 -2.01
CA ASP A 182 10.49 -4.00 -3.38
C ASP A 182 9.64 -2.72 -3.47
N LEU A 183 8.44 -2.74 -2.86
CA LEU A 183 7.59 -1.55 -2.81
C LEU A 183 8.26 -0.40 -2.05
N ALA A 184 8.89 -0.68 -0.91
CA ALA A 184 9.61 0.34 -0.16
C ALA A 184 10.77 0.94 -0.97
N ALA A 185 11.57 0.11 -1.65
CA ALA A 185 12.64 0.56 -2.54
C ALA A 185 12.10 1.41 -3.71
N ALA A 186 10.99 0.99 -4.33
CA ALA A 186 10.35 1.76 -5.39
C ALA A 186 9.85 3.14 -4.90
N LEU A 187 9.26 3.21 -3.69
CA LEU A 187 8.83 4.48 -3.10
C LEU A 187 10.01 5.42 -2.83
N LEU A 188 11.15 4.89 -2.40
CA LEU A 188 12.37 5.68 -2.20
C LEU A 188 12.96 6.15 -3.52
N GLU A 189 12.99 5.31 -4.55
CA GLU A 189 13.41 5.70 -5.89
C GLU A 189 12.50 6.79 -6.47
N ILE A 190 11.18 6.69 -6.31
CA ILE A 190 10.20 7.71 -6.71
C ILE A 190 10.49 9.03 -5.98
N ALA A 191 10.86 8.97 -4.68
CA ALA A 191 11.24 10.14 -3.89
C ALA A 191 12.53 10.81 -4.38
N GLU A 192 13.55 10.01 -4.66
CA GLU A 192 14.86 10.48 -5.15
C GLU A 192 14.75 11.12 -6.53
N ASP A 193 13.99 10.50 -7.43
CA ASP A 193 13.77 10.97 -8.80
C ASP A 193 12.69 12.07 -8.88
N GLN A 194 12.03 12.42 -7.79
CA GLN A 194 10.92 13.39 -7.71
C GLN A 194 9.82 13.12 -8.76
N ARG A 195 9.47 11.85 -8.96
CA ARG A 195 8.45 11.47 -9.93
C ARG A 195 7.06 11.94 -9.51
N SER A 196 6.24 12.31 -10.46
CA SER A 196 4.88 12.83 -10.25
C SER A 196 3.83 12.01 -10.99
N GLY A 197 2.56 12.29 -10.70
CA GLY A 197 1.42 11.66 -11.35
C GLY A 197 1.05 10.31 -10.75
N ILE A 198 0.26 9.53 -11.51
CA ILE A 198 -0.22 8.22 -11.06
C ILE A 198 0.77 7.13 -11.51
N LEU A 199 1.20 6.32 -10.57
CA LEU A 199 2.13 5.22 -10.76
C LEU A 199 1.54 3.92 -10.20
N HIS A 200 1.79 2.78 -10.87
CA HIS A 200 1.37 1.47 -10.40
C HIS A 200 2.58 0.66 -9.90
N ALA A 201 2.78 0.61 -8.58
CA ALA A 201 3.82 -0.21 -7.96
C ALA A 201 3.23 -1.51 -7.41
N ALA A 202 3.01 -2.47 -8.32
CA ALA A 202 2.49 -3.80 -8.03
C ALA A 202 3.34 -4.87 -8.72
N GLY A 203 3.30 -6.10 -8.22
CA GLY A 203 3.96 -7.23 -8.85
C GLY A 203 3.39 -7.52 -10.24
N PRO A 204 4.18 -8.15 -11.14
CA PRO A 204 3.76 -8.46 -12.51
C PRO A 204 2.73 -9.58 -12.61
N GLU A 205 2.58 -10.39 -11.57
CA GLU A 205 1.76 -11.59 -11.58
C GLU A 205 0.41 -11.34 -10.91
N ALA A 206 -0.66 -11.72 -11.62
CA ALA A 206 -2.01 -11.71 -11.08
C ALA A 206 -2.37 -13.11 -10.56
N ILE A 207 -2.76 -13.20 -9.29
CA ILE A 207 -3.03 -14.47 -8.61
C ILE A 207 -4.35 -14.41 -7.82
N SER A 208 -5.08 -15.53 -7.72
CA SER A 208 -6.25 -15.60 -6.87
C SER A 208 -5.87 -15.55 -5.37
N ARG A 209 -6.78 -15.06 -4.52
CA ARG A 209 -6.58 -15.07 -3.07
C ARG A 209 -6.41 -16.50 -2.53
N ALA A 210 -7.05 -17.48 -3.16
CA ALA A 210 -6.95 -18.89 -2.79
C ALA A 210 -5.55 -19.44 -3.11
N ASP A 211 -5.07 -19.27 -4.36
CA ASP A 211 -3.75 -19.75 -4.77
C ASP A 211 -2.63 -19.05 -3.98
N LEU A 212 -2.77 -17.72 -3.79
CA LEU A 212 -1.87 -16.96 -2.92
C LEU A 212 -1.80 -17.54 -1.51
N GLY A 213 -2.96 -17.88 -0.92
CA GLY A 213 -3.01 -18.49 0.40
C GLY A 213 -2.32 -19.85 0.46
N CYS A 214 -2.46 -20.68 -0.56
CA CYS A 214 -1.75 -21.95 -0.68
C CYS A 214 -0.23 -21.73 -0.75
N MET A 215 0.24 -20.77 -1.56
CA MET A 215 1.67 -20.44 -1.63
C MET A 215 2.22 -19.94 -0.29
N ILE A 216 1.48 -19.06 0.40
CA ILE A 216 1.86 -18.59 1.74
C ILE A 216 1.92 -19.76 2.73
N ALA A 217 0.92 -20.66 2.73
CA ALA A 217 0.90 -21.81 3.63
C ALA A 217 2.12 -22.73 3.40
N ARG A 218 2.45 -23.05 2.15
CA ARG A 218 3.62 -23.84 1.78
C ARG A 218 4.93 -23.19 2.26
N ARG A 219 5.09 -21.89 2.00
CA ARG A 219 6.27 -21.14 2.46
C ARG A 219 6.44 -21.18 3.97
N LEU A 220 5.33 -21.14 4.71
CA LEU A 220 5.32 -21.17 6.17
C LEU A 220 5.39 -22.59 6.76
N GLY A 221 5.42 -23.63 5.91
CA GLY A 221 5.40 -25.04 6.36
C GLY A 221 4.06 -25.47 6.97
N LEU A 222 2.96 -24.80 6.60
CA LEU A 222 1.62 -25.07 7.11
C LEU A 222 0.82 -25.96 6.14
N ASP A 223 -0.13 -26.72 6.67
CA ASP A 223 -1.00 -27.60 5.87
C ASP A 223 -2.08 -26.79 5.12
N GLU A 224 -1.86 -26.57 3.82
CA GLU A 224 -2.76 -25.84 2.96
C GLU A 224 -4.16 -26.46 2.82
N LYS A 225 -4.31 -27.77 3.07
CA LYS A 225 -5.62 -28.46 3.02
C LYS A 225 -6.57 -27.98 4.10
N ARG A 226 -6.08 -27.31 5.13
CA ARG A 226 -6.89 -26.68 6.19
C ARG A 226 -7.45 -25.31 5.80
N LEU A 227 -7.03 -24.75 4.67
CA LEU A 227 -7.57 -23.48 4.17
C LEU A 227 -9.03 -23.63 3.75
N ARG A 228 -9.84 -22.70 4.21
CA ARG A 228 -11.24 -22.59 3.76
C ARG A 228 -11.29 -21.75 2.49
N LEU A 229 -11.74 -22.37 1.39
CA LEU A 229 -11.85 -21.73 0.08
C LEU A 229 -13.32 -21.49 -0.29
N GLY A 230 -13.58 -20.43 -1.05
CA GLY A 230 -14.92 -20.10 -1.52
C GLY A 230 -14.90 -19.13 -2.70
N ARG A 231 -16.09 -18.62 -3.06
CA ARG A 231 -16.24 -17.63 -4.13
C ARG A 231 -16.82 -16.33 -3.58
N ARG A 232 -16.19 -15.22 -3.90
CA ARG A 232 -16.66 -13.88 -3.54
C ARG A 232 -17.98 -13.54 -4.24
N ALA A 233 -18.15 -13.98 -5.49
CA ALA A 233 -19.37 -13.75 -6.26
C ALA A 233 -20.64 -14.29 -5.56
N THR A 234 -20.51 -15.27 -4.66
CA THR A 234 -21.62 -15.81 -3.86
C THR A 234 -21.67 -15.27 -2.44
N SER A 235 -20.78 -14.34 -2.08
CA SER A 235 -20.74 -13.72 -0.75
C SER A 235 -21.76 -12.58 -0.65
N PRO A 236 -22.43 -12.41 0.49
CA PRO A 236 -23.34 -11.28 0.73
C PRO A 236 -22.61 -9.93 0.78
N THR A 237 -21.31 -9.91 1.01
CA THR A 237 -20.50 -8.69 1.07
C THR A 237 -19.91 -8.39 -0.30
N PRO A 238 -20.27 -7.27 -0.95
CA PRO A 238 -19.71 -6.90 -2.26
C PRO A 238 -18.22 -6.58 -2.16
N GLY A 239 -17.51 -6.74 -3.27
CA GLY A 239 -16.10 -6.37 -3.38
C GLY A 239 -15.56 -6.72 -4.77
N PRO A 240 -14.52 -6.03 -5.24
CA PRO A 240 -13.97 -6.24 -6.58
C PRO A 240 -13.42 -7.66 -6.72
N LEU A 241 -13.81 -8.33 -7.81
CA LEU A 241 -13.36 -9.68 -8.09
C LEU A 241 -11.95 -9.66 -8.70
N VAL A 242 -11.79 -9.16 -9.89
CA VAL A 242 -10.51 -9.18 -10.60
C VAL A 242 -9.98 -7.77 -10.77
N VAL A 243 -8.91 -7.44 -10.03
CA VAL A 243 -8.20 -6.18 -10.22
C VAL A 243 -6.76 -6.49 -10.60
N ARG A 244 -6.46 -6.37 -11.89
CA ARG A 244 -5.12 -6.50 -12.45
C ARG A 244 -4.56 -5.11 -12.69
N LEU A 245 -3.65 -4.64 -11.82
CA LEU A 245 -2.93 -3.41 -12.07
C LEU A 245 -1.91 -3.63 -13.19
N ASP A 246 -2.05 -2.89 -14.28
CA ASP A 246 -1.01 -2.85 -15.30
C ASP A 246 0.12 -1.93 -14.82
N SER A 247 1.18 -2.52 -14.30
CA SER A 247 2.36 -1.81 -13.79
C SER A 247 3.50 -1.74 -14.80
N ARG A 248 3.28 -2.12 -16.07
CA ARG A 248 4.35 -2.20 -17.09
C ARG A 248 5.06 -0.88 -17.29
N HIS A 249 4.33 0.23 -17.35
CA HIS A 249 4.92 1.54 -17.55
C HIS A 249 5.80 1.94 -16.35
N THR A 250 5.29 1.95 -15.12
CA THR A 250 6.09 2.24 -13.93
C THR A 250 7.30 1.31 -13.83
N ARG A 251 7.13 0.00 -14.02
CA ARG A 251 8.23 -0.98 -13.96
C ARG A 251 9.32 -0.76 -15.00
N SER A 252 8.97 -0.28 -16.20
CA SER A 252 9.96 0.00 -17.25
C SER A 252 10.79 1.25 -16.98
N THR A 253 10.35 2.10 -16.06
CA THR A 253 11.02 3.37 -15.72
C THR A 253 11.73 3.32 -14.37
N LEU A 254 11.45 2.31 -13.52
CA LEU A 254 12.13 2.09 -12.25
C LEU A 254 13.40 1.26 -12.44
N ARG A 255 14.45 1.60 -11.67
CA ARG A 255 15.63 0.74 -11.45
C ARG A 255 15.28 -0.43 -10.54
N THR A 256 14.38 -0.19 -9.58
CA THR A 256 13.88 -1.18 -8.62
C THR A 256 13.05 -2.25 -9.35
N ALA A 257 13.45 -3.51 -9.20
CA ALA A 257 12.67 -4.64 -9.68
C ALA A 257 11.50 -4.93 -8.74
N LEU A 258 10.27 -4.90 -9.26
CA LEU A 258 9.10 -5.39 -8.55
C LEU A 258 8.91 -6.86 -8.88
N ARG A 259 9.36 -7.75 -8.00
CA ARG A 259 9.33 -9.21 -8.20
C ARG A 259 7.91 -9.76 -8.30
N GLY A 260 7.76 -10.86 -9.06
CA GLY A 260 6.54 -11.64 -9.09
C GLY A 260 6.33 -12.44 -7.81
N VAL A 261 5.07 -12.76 -7.51
CA VAL A 261 4.71 -13.48 -6.28
C VAL A 261 5.34 -14.89 -6.23
N THR A 262 5.45 -15.56 -7.36
CA THR A 262 6.16 -16.85 -7.48
C THR A 262 7.63 -16.71 -7.10
N GLU A 263 8.30 -15.67 -7.56
CA GLU A 263 9.72 -15.46 -7.27
C GLU A 263 9.98 -15.30 -5.77
N PHE A 264 9.18 -14.49 -5.05
CA PHE A 264 9.47 -14.21 -3.65
C PHE A 264 8.79 -15.16 -2.64
N LEU A 265 7.77 -15.94 -3.06
CA LEU A 265 7.16 -16.95 -2.21
C LEU A 265 7.72 -18.36 -2.43
N ASP A 266 8.10 -18.73 -3.67
CA ASP A 266 8.62 -20.08 -3.96
C ASP A 266 10.13 -20.21 -3.72
N ASN A 267 10.88 -19.09 -3.69
CA ASN A 267 12.29 -19.12 -3.32
C ASN A 267 12.42 -19.59 -1.86
N ARG A 268 12.52 -20.92 -1.68
CA ARG A 268 13.09 -21.51 -0.47
C ARG A 268 14.56 -21.06 -0.48
N SER A 269 14.89 -20.05 0.33
CA SER A 269 16.29 -19.78 0.63
C SER A 269 16.89 -21.09 1.15
N CYS A 270 17.75 -21.69 0.35
CA CYS A 270 18.59 -22.80 0.77
C CYS A 270 19.50 -22.36 1.91
#